data_b36a431c7dd4608793530a315daf6805
#
_entry.id   b36a431c7dd4608793530a315daf6805
#
_cell.length_a   1.000
_cell.length_b   1.000
_cell.length_c   1.000
_cell.angle_alpha   90.00
_cell.angle_beta   90.00
_cell.angle_gamma   90.00
#
_symmetry.space_group_name_H-M   'P 1'
#
loop_
_entity.id
_entity.type
_entity.pdbx_description
1 polymer ?
#
loop_
_entity_poly.entity_id
_entity_poly.type
_entity_poly.pdbx_seq_one_letter_code
_entity_poly.pdbx_strand_id
1 'polypeptide(L)'
;VRFWKDSGIAVDLTSAGMRVEMGSLTTLLSGGVSFDVPEGLDLGQPVAPKTAFVLYDDQKSIQDSLYTDHIDYLMFFKDSVRGLQPGAPVEFRGIRLGTVSKLPFFAPNMRQTFNDDYRIPVLIRIEPERLKMQLGENADVVEHLGELLKRGLRGSLKTGNLVTGALYVDLDFYPNTPAITGIREF
;
A
#
# COMPACT_ATOMS: atom_id res chain seq x y z
N VAL A 1 -7.09 20.09 7.75
CA VAL A 1 -7.82 19.23 8.70
C VAL A 1 -8.47 18.08 7.93
N ARG A 2 -8.42 16.86 8.47
CA ARG A 2 -9.08 15.67 7.94
C ARG A 2 -10.01 15.09 9.00
N PHE A 3 -11.10 14.46 8.60
CA PHE A 3 -12.12 13.91 9.46
C PHE A 3 -12.23 12.41 9.24
N TRP A 4 -12.35 11.61 10.31
CA TRP A 4 -12.57 10.17 10.22
C TRP A 4 -13.60 9.69 11.22
N LYS A 5 -14.19 8.54 10.93
CA LYS A 5 -15.10 7.86 11.86
C LYS A 5 -14.30 7.35 13.06
N ASP A 6 -14.84 7.55 14.22
CA ASP A 6 -14.29 7.05 15.48
C ASP A 6 -15.26 6.01 16.04
N SER A 7 -14.82 4.75 16.07
CA SER A 7 -15.61 3.64 16.63
C SER A 7 -15.48 3.52 18.15
N GLY A 8 -14.65 4.35 18.76
CA GLY A 8 -14.36 4.27 20.19
C GLY A 8 -13.47 3.09 20.61
N ILE A 9 -13.08 2.22 19.69
CA ILE A 9 -12.08 1.18 19.90
C ILE A 9 -11.09 1.22 18.73
N ALA A 10 -9.83 1.44 19.03
CA ALA A 10 -8.74 1.25 18.08
C ALA A 10 -7.86 0.07 18.54
N VAL A 11 -7.57 -0.84 17.63
CA VAL A 11 -6.67 -1.98 17.86
C VAL A 11 -5.53 -1.89 16.88
N ASP A 12 -4.35 -1.58 17.40
CA ASP A 12 -3.11 -1.54 16.63
C ASP A 12 -2.27 -2.78 16.92
N LEU A 13 -1.97 -3.53 15.87
CA LEU A 13 -1.02 -4.64 15.92
C LEU A 13 0.33 -4.16 15.38
N THR A 14 1.29 -4.02 16.26
CA THR A 14 2.65 -3.63 15.90
C THR A 14 3.62 -4.76 16.21
N SER A 15 4.86 -4.65 15.74
CA SER A 15 5.94 -5.57 16.13
C SER A 15 6.23 -5.57 17.63
N ALA A 16 5.83 -4.51 18.36
CA ALA A 16 5.96 -4.40 19.82
C ALA A 16 4.79 -5.03 20.58
N GLY A 17 3.75 -5.52 19.89
CA GLY A 17 2.57 -6.13 20.48
C GLY A 17 1.25 -5.52 20.04
N MET A 18 0.20 -5.91 20.72
CA MET A 18 -1.16 -5.40 20.50
C MET A 18 -1.42 -4.22 21.45
N ARG A 19 -1.77 -3.08 20.87
CA ARG A 19 -2.27 -1.92 21.63
C ARG A 19 -3.77 -1.81 21.39
N VAL A 20 -4.53 -1.74 22.46
CA VAL A 20 -5.97 -1.49 22.42
C VAL A 20 -6.21 -0.13 23.08
N GLU A 21 -6.70 0.81 22.31
CA GLU A 21 -7.14 2.11 22.81
C GLU A 21 -8.66 2.13 22.85
N MET A 22 -9.21 2.41 24.02
CA MET A 22 -10.65 2.52 24.22
C MET A 22 -11.02 3.99 24.43
N GLY A 23 -11.89 4.49 23.58
CA GLY A 23 -12.50 5.80 23.72
C GLY A 23 -13.56 5.84 24.82
N SER A 24 -14.40 6.86 24.79
CA SER A 24 -15.50 6.97 25.76
C SER A 24 -16.59 5.95 25.47
N LEU A 25 -17.33 5.55 26.52
CA LEU A 25 -18.51 4.67 26.37
C LEU A 25 -19.57 5.27 25.43
N THR A 26 -19.67 6.60 25.37
CA THR A 26 -20.56 7.29 24.46
C THR A 26 -20.16 7.07 23.01
N THR A 27 -18.86 7.17 22.70
CA THR A 27 -18.33 6.93 21.35
C THR A 27 -18.52 5.49 20.91
N LEU A 28 -18.41 4.54 21.86
CA LEU A 28 -18.67 3.11 21.60
C LEU A 28 -20.13 2.84 21.19
N LEU A 29 -21.08 3.56 21.76
CA LEU A 29 -22.52 3.34 21.53
C LEU A 29 -23.06 4.14 20.35
N SER A 30 -22.58 5.35 20.12
CA SER A 30 -23.14 6.27 19.11
C SER A 30 -22.22 6.47 17.91
N GLY A 31 -20.98 6.00 17.97
CA GLY A 31 -19.95 6.41 17.05
C GLY A 31 -19.50 7.85 17.29
N GLY A 32 -18.45 8.27 16.64
CA GLY A 32 -17.92 9.61 16.71
C GLY A 32 -17.29 10.03 15.38
N VAL A 33 -16.92 11.30 15.31
CA VAL A 33 -16.08 11.85 14.27
C VAL A 33 -14.90 12.52 14.93
N SER A 34 -13.73 12.05 14.64
CA SER A 34 -12.47 12.66 15.07
C SER A 34 -11.87 13.47 13.92
N PHE A 35 -11.05 14.45 14.26
CA PHE A 35 -10.35 15.25 13.25
C PHE A 35 -8.99 15.68 13.75
N ASP A 36 -8.05 15.79 12.83
CA ASP A 36 -6.70 16.28 13.09
C ASP A 36 -6.06 16.80 11.81
N VAL A 37 -4.87 17.35 11.93
CA VAL A 37 -3.97 17.63 10.82
C VAL A 37 -2.88 16.58 10.84
N PRO A 38 -2.87 15.64 9.86
CA PRO A 38 -1.85 14.61 9.80
C PRO A 38 -0.44 15.20 9.77
N GLU A 39 0.50 14.51 10.40
CA GLU A 39 1.91 14.88 10.36
C GLU A 39 2.39 15.02 8.91
N GLY A 40 3.13 16.09 8.61
CA GLY A 40 3.62 16.39 7.26
C GLY A 40 2.66 17.19 6.38
N LEU A 41 1.46 17.54 6.86
CA LEU A 41 0.54 18.44 6.17
C LEU A 41 0.48 19.82 6.82
N ASP A 42 0.46 20.86 5.99
CA ASP A 42 0.18 22.21 6.44
C ASP A 42 -1.29 22.39 6.85
N LEU A 43 -1.54 23.28 7.80
CA LEU A 43 -2.89 23.63 8.25
C LEU A 43 -3.83 24.10 7.12
N GLY A 44 -3.26 24.56 6.01
CA GLY A 44 -4.00 25.10 4.89
C GLY A 44 -4.66 26.45 5.18
N GLN A 45 -5.42 26.93 4.23
CA GLN A 45 -6.16 28.20 4.36
C GLN A 45 -7.52 27.96 5.03
N PRO A 46 -8.06 28.99 5.75
CA PRO A 46 -9.41 28.93 6.25
C PRO A 46 -10.43 28.70 5.11
N VAL A 47 -11.39 27.84 5.35
CA VAL A 47 -12.43 27.48 4.37
C VAL A 47 -13.73 28.24 4.65
N ALA A 48 -14.56 28.41 3.62
CA ALA A 48 -15.85 29.06 3.75
C ALA A 48 -16.81 28.23 4.63
N PRO A 49 -17.76 28.88 5.31
CA PRO A 49 -18.83 28.18 6.02
C PRO A 49 -19.59 27.22 5.08
N LYS A 50 -19.95 26.04 5.60
CA LYS A 50 -20.64 24.96 4.86
C LYS A 50 -19.78 24.23 3.82
N THR A 51 -18.46 24.36 3.86
CA THR A 51 -17.58 23.52 3.06
C THR A 51 -17.78 22.05 3.43
N ALA A 52 -17.99 21.20 2.42
CA ALA A 52 -18.05 19.76 2.62
C ALA A 52 -16.64 19.17 2.73
N PHE A 53 -16.48 18.27 3.67
CA PHE A 53 -15.23 17.52 3.88
C PHE A 53 -15.46 16.03 3.65
N VAL A 54 -14.44 15.33 3.22
CA VAL A 54 -14.46 13.87 3.13
C VAL A 54 -14.35 13.29 4.55
N LEU A 55 -15.26 12.36 4.86
CA LEU A 55 -15.21 11.57 6.08
C LEU A 55 -14.56 10.22 5.77
N TYR A 56 -13.38 10.00 6.30
CA TYR A 56 -12.63 8.76 6.15
C TYR A 56 -13.14 7.68 7.11
N ASP A 57 -12.91 6.42 6.79
CA ASP A 57 -13.36 5.30 7.63
C ASP A 57 -12.55 5.19 8.94
N ASP A 58 -11.26 5.53 8.89
CA ASP A 58 -10.36 5.57 10.05
C ASP A 58 -9.19 6.52 9.80
N GLN A 59 -8.37 6.76 10.81
CA GLN A 59 -7.19 7.62 10.73
C GLN A 59 -6.14 7.07 9.76
N LYS A 60 -6.04 5.76 9.63
CA LYS A 60 -5.09 5.10 8.72
C LYS A 60 -5.45 5.35 7.26
N SER A 61 -6.74 5.33 6.94
CA SER A 61 -7.26 5.66 5.60
C SER A 61 -6.87 7.08 5.15
N ILE A 62 -6.70 8.01 6.11
CA ILE A 62 -6.20 9.34 5.80
C ILE A 62 -4.74 9.28 5.34
N GLN A 63 -3.88 8.59 6.08
CA GLN A 63 -2.47 8.45 5.71
C GLN A 63 -2.32 7.77 4.36
N ASP A 64 -3.13 6.75 4.09
CA ASP A 64 -3.15 6.08 2.78
C ASP A 64 -3.68 7.00 1.66
N SER A 65 -4.54 7.99 1.96
CA SER A 65 -5.08 8.96 1.00
C SER A 65 -4.16 10.17 0.73
N LEU A 66 -3.13 10.37 1.52
CA LEU A 66 -2.16 11.45 1.30
C LEU A 66 -1.30 11.20 0.06
N TYR A 67 -1.15 9.95 -0.31
CA TYR A 67 -0.39 9.54 -1.49
C TYR A 67 -1.36 9.35 -2.66
N THR A 68 -1.74 10.47 -3.30
CA THR A 68 -2.65 10.46 -4.46
C THR A 68 -1.98 9.97 -5.72
N ASP A 69 -0.71 10.26 -5.87
CA ASP A 69 0.08 9.76 -6.99
C ASP A 69 0.53 8.34 -6.75
N HIS A 70 0.28 7.49 -7.72
CA HIS A 70 0.69 6.09 -7.66
C HIS A 70 1.03 5.59 -9.04
N ILE A 71 1.89 4.57 -9.05
CA ILE A 71 2.26 3.85 -10.26
C ILE A 71 1.86 2.40 -10.05
N ASP A 72 1.01 1.90 -10.95
CA ASP A 72 0.56 0.52 -10.89
C ASP A 72 1.49 -0.39 -11.69
N TYR A 73 1.96 -1.47 -11.05
CA TYR A 73 2.81 -2.50 -11.67
C TYR A 73 2.15 -3.86 -11.58
N LEU A 74 2.31 -4.65 -12.64
CA LEU A 74 1.83 -6.02 -12.66
C LEU A 74 2.97 -6.99 -12.31
N MET A 75 2.76 -7.76 -11.26
CA MET A 75 3.66 -8.82 -10.82
C MET A 75 3.04 -10.19 -11.04
N PHE A 76 3.90 -11.18 -11.32
CA PHE A 76 3.47 -12.56 -11.56
C PHE A 76 4.12 -13.51 -10.55
N PHE A 77 3.29 -14.19 -9.78
CA PHE A 77 3.74 -15.15 -8.77
C PHE A 77 3.48 -16.58 -9.21
N LYS A 78 4.45 -17.48 -8.98
CA LYS A 78 4.29 -18.93 -9.16
C LYS A 78 3.70 -19.58 -7.92
N ASP A 79 3.97 -18.99 -6.76
CA ASP A 79 3.49 -19.47 -5.48
C ASP A 79 2.03 -19.12 -5.24
N SER A 80 1.42 -19.81 -4.29
CA SER A 80 0.05 -19.54 -3.88
C SER A 80 -0.08 -18.15 -3.28
N VAL A 81 -1.02 -17.36 -3.79
CA VAL A 81 -1.40 -16.05 -3.24
C VAL A 81 -2.43 -16.15 -2.10
N ARG A 82 -2.66 -17.35 -1.57
CA ARG A 82 -3.62 -17.55 -0.48
C ARG A 82 -3.16 -16.81 0.77
N GLY A 83 -3.98 -15.88 1.26
CA GLY A 83 -3.63 -15.00 2.38
C GLY A 83 -3.13 -13.63 1.94
N LEU A 84 -2.83 -13.41 0.65
CA LEU A 84 -2.62 -12.08 0.11
C LEU A 84 -3.97 -11.42 -0.16
N GLN A 85 -4.12 -10.16 0.23
CA GLN A 85 -5.36 -9.41 0.05
C GLN A 85 -5.08 -8.01 -0.52
N PRO A 86 -6.06 -7.37 -1.19
CA PRO A 86 -5.98 -5.95 -1.49
C PRO A 86 -5.67 -5.15 -0.22
N GLY A 87 -4.80 -4.14 -0.33
CA GLY A 87 -4.30 -3.38 0.82
C GLY A 87 -3.10 -4.01 1.53
N ALA A 88 -2.73 -5.27 1.24
CA ALA A 88 -1.51 -5.86 1.79
C ALA A 88 -0.28 -5.02 1.40
N PRO A 89 0.69 -4.82 2.31
CA PRO A 89 1.82 -3.98 2.04
C PRO A 89 2.74 -4.55 0.95
N VAL A 90 3.35 -3.65 0.19
CA VAL A 90 4.51 -3.92 -0.67
C VAL A 90 5.70 -3.26 0.00
N GLU A 91 6.67 -4.04 0.41
CA GLU A 91 7.78 -3.59 1.23
C GLU A 91 9.12 -3.90 0.57
N PHE A 92 10.09 -3.03 0.78
CA PHE A 92 11.49 -3.28 0.48
C PHE A 92 12.25 -3.29 1.81
N ARG A 93 12.70 -4.47 2.23
CA ARG A 93 13.43 -4.66 3.49
C ARG A 93 12.75 -4.05 4.71
N GLY A 94 11.42 -4.21 4.82
CA GLY A 94 10.62 -3.68 5.92
C GLY A 94 10.18 -2.23 5.75
N ILE A 95 10.55 -1.57 4.66
CA ILE A 95 10.07 -0.23 4.34
C ILE A 95 8.91 -0.34 3.36
N ARG A 96 7.76 0.17 3.74
CA ARG A 96 6.57 0.16 2.89
C ARG A 96 6.74 1.13 1.72
N LEU A 97 6.62 0.60 0.51
CA LEU A 97 6.69 1.37 -0.74
C LEU A 97 5.33 1.52 -1.41
N GLY A 98 4.37 0.71 -1.00
CA GLY A 98 3.05 0.70 -1.61
C GLY A 98 2.15 -0.40 -1.07
N THR A 99 1.16 -0.79 -1.87
CA THR A 99 0.15 -1.79 -1.53
C THR A 99 -0.20 -2.70 -2.69
N VAL A 100 -0.76 -3.86 -2.36
CA VAL A 100 -1.46 -4.70 -3.33
C VAL A 100 -2.78 -4.03 -3.69
N SER A 101 -2.98 -3.73 -4.97
CA SER A 101 -4.19 -3.07 -5.47
C SER A 101 -5.29 -4.09 -5.78
N LYS A 102 -4.96 -5.13 -6.57
CA LYS A 102 -5.94 -6.11 -7.03
C LYS A 102 -5.31 -7.47 -7.29
N LEU A 103 -6.05 -8.54 -6.90
CA LEU A 103 -5.64 -9.92 -7.18
C LEU A 103 -6.87 -10.86 -7.26
N PRO A 104 -6.86 -11.86 -8.14
CA PRO A 104 -6.04 -11.90 -9.34
C PRO A 104 -6.41 -10.75 -10.28
N PHE A 105 -5.45 -10.21 -11.01
CA PHE A 105 -5.70 -9.15 -11.96
C PHE A 105 -5.66 -9.69 -13.39
N PHE A 106 -6.80 -9.72 -14.07
CA PHE A 106 -6.93 -10.15 -15.45
C PHE A 106 -7.37 -8.95 -16.31
N ALA A 107 -6.42 -8.34 -17.01
CA ALA A 107 -6.77 -7.34 -18.02
C ALA A 107 -7.41 -8.02 -19.25
N PRO A 108 -8.31 -7.33 -19.97
CA PRO A 108 -9.02 -7.92 -21.13
C PRO A 108 -8.12 -8.54 -22.18
N ASN A 109 -6.92 -8.03 -22.36
CA ASN A 109 -5.95 -8.48 -23.38
C ASN A 109 -4.93 -9.50 -22.85
N MET A 110 -5.01 -9.92 -21.59
CA MET A 110 -4.03 -10.82 -20.99
C MET A 110 -4.24 -12.30 -21.33
N ARG A 111 -5.38 -12.68 -21.90
CA ARG A 111 -5.65 -14.09 -22.26
C ARG A 111 -4.58 -14.70 -23.17
N GLN A 112 -3.90 -13.90 -23.98
CA GLN A 112 -2.82 -14.38 -24.88
C GLN A 112 -1.47 -14.55 -24.16
N THR A 113 -1.29 -13.92 -22.99
CA THR A 113 -0.03 -13.99 -22.23
C THR A 113 0.04 -15.24 -21.33
N PHE A 114 -1.12 -15.89 -21.10
CA PHE A 114 -1.24 -17.04 -20.19
C PHE A 114 -1.01 -18.41 -20.85
N ASN A 115 -0.62 -18.43 -22.14
CA ASN A 115 -0.65 -19.69 -22.91
C ASN A 115 0.24 -20.80 -22.36
N ASP A 116 1.25 -20.52 -21.50
CA ASP A 116 2.12 -21.57 -20.93
C ASP A 116 2.64 -21.28 -19.50
N ASP A 117 2.20 -20.19 -18.85
CA ASP A 117 2.78 -19.76 -17.58
C ASP A 117 1.68 -19.59 -16.53
N TYR A 118 1.50 -20.63 -15.70
CA TYR A 118 0.48 -20.70 -14.62
C TYR A 118 0.75 -19.70 -13.48
N ARG A 119 1.37 -18.55 -13.75
CA ARG A 119 1.63 -17.52 -12.77
C ARG A 119 0.36 -16.70 -12.48
N ILE A 120 0.22 -16.31 -11.24
CA ILE A 120 -0.92 -15.53 -10.76
C ILE A 120 -0.58 -14.04 -10.88
N PRO A 121 -1.35 -13.28 -11.67
CA PRO A 121 -1.14 -11.84 -11.80
C PRO A 121 -1.66 -11.07 -10.58
N VAL A 122 -0.83 -10.23 -10.03
CA VAL A 122 -1.12 -9.35 -8.91
C VAL A 122 -0.80 -7.91 -9.31
N LEU A 123 -1.77 -7.03 -9.25
CA LEU A 123 -1.57 -5.60 -9.44
C LEU A 123 -1.13 -4.98 -8.13
N ILE A 124 0.06 -4.39 -8.13
CA ILE A 124 0.58 -3.62 -7.02
C ILE A 124 0.57 -2.14 -7.34
N ARG A 125 0.43 -1.33 -6.33
CA ARG A 125 0.48 0.12 -6.39
C ARG A 125 1.70 0.59 -5.62
N ILE A 126 2.59 1.31 -6.27
CA ILE A 126 3.75 1.97 -5.65
C ILE A 126 3.42 3.43 -5.46
N GLU A 127 3.76 3.97 -4.31
CA GLU A 127 3.51 5.33 -3.89
C GLU A 127 4.82 6.15 -4.02
N PRO A 128 4.99 6.93 -5.12
CA PRO A 128 6.25 7.60 -5.43
C PRO A 128 6.75 8.54 -4.33
N GLU A 129 5.82 9.19 -3.62
CA GLU A 129 6.18 10.11 -2.55
C GLU A 129 6.93 9.42 -1.41
N ARG A 130 6.58 8.15 -1.09
CA ARG A 130 7.31 7.38 -0.08
C ARG A 130 8.77 7.12 -0.50
N LEU A 131 8.99 6.93 -1.79
CA LEU A 131 10.33 6.77 -2.35
C LEU A 131 11.09 8.10 -2.42
N LYS A 132 10.43 9.19 -2.79
CA LYS A 132 11.04 10.54 -2.82
C LYS A 132 11.53 10.99 -1.45
N MET A 133 10.82 10.67 -0.38
CA MET A 133 11.27 10.96 0.98
C MET A 133 12.63 10.30 1.31
N GLN A 134 12.98 9.21 0.64
CA GLN A 134 14.24 8.49 0.86
C GLN A 134 15.31 8.79 -0.20
N LEU A 135 14.89 9.07 -1.43
CA LEU A 135 15.78 9.28 -2.58
C LEU A 135 16.05 10.78 -2.87
N GLY A 136 15.23 11.68 -2.30
CA GLY A 136 15.21 13.11 -2.59
C GLY A 136 14.07 13.49 -3.54
N GLU A 137 13.56 14.73 -3.38
CA GLU A 137 12.36 15.22 -4.08
C GLU A 137 12.45 15.21 -5.61
N ASN A 138 13.64 15.30 -6.17
CA ASN A 138 13.87 15.36 -7.61
C ASN A 138 14.12 13.99 -8.26
N ALA A 139 13.99 12.87 -7.52
CA ALA A 139 14.23 11.55 -8.06
C ALA A 139 13.11 11.14 -9.02
N ASP A 140 13.47 10.73 -10.24
CA ASP A 140 12.55 10.03 -11.14
C ASP A 140 12.37 8.60 -10.62
N VAL A 141 11.24 8.37 -9.95
CA VAL A 141 10.93 7.10 -9.30
C VAL A 141 10.76 5.98 -10.33
N VAL A 142 10.20 6.27 -11.50
CA VAL A 142 9.98 5.27 -12.57
C VAL A 142 11.31 4.80 -13.13
N GLU A 143 12.17 5.76 -13.49
CA GLU A 143 13.50 5.45 -14.00
C GLU A 143 14.31 4.67 -12.96
N HIS A 144 14.28 5.13 -11.70
CA HIS A 144 15.00 4.49 -10.61
C HIS A 144 14.53 3.04 -10.35
N LEU A 145 13.24 2.79 -10.32
CA LEU A 145 12.68 1.44 -10.21
C LEU A 145 13.08 0.58 -11.41
N GLY A 146 13.09 1.15 -12.62
CA GLY A 146 13.57 0.49 -13.82
C GLY A 146 15.01 0.00 -13.71
N GLU A 147 15.89 0.84 -13.18
CA GLU A 147 17.29 0.49 -12.92
C GLU A 147 17.43 -0.60 -11.84
N LEU A 148 16.65 -0.50 -10.75
CA LEU A 148 16.65 -1.53 -9.70
C LEU A 148 16.17 -2.89 -10.23
N LEU A 149 15.17 -2.91 -11.10
CA LEU A 149 14.69 -4.14 -11.74
C LEU A 149 15.75 -4.76 -12.66
N LYS A 150 16.52 -3.96 -13.42
CA LYS A 150 17.66 -4.43 -14.20
C LYS A 150 18.77 -5.01 -13.31
N ARG A 151 18.96 -4.45 -12.12
CA ARG A 151 19.93 -4.93 -11.11
C ARG A 151 19.46 -6.14 -10.31
N GLY A 152 18.27 -6.66 -10.57
CA GLY A 152 17.75 -7.86 -9.95
C GLY A 152 16.77 -7.63 -8.80
N LEU A 153 16.14 -6.44 -8.69
CA LEU A 153 15.01 -6.24 -7.78
C LEU A 153 13.87 -7.16 -8.20
N ARG A 154 13.35 -7.97 -7.28
CA ARG A 154 12.24 -8.91 -7.50
C ARG A 154 11.32 -8.90 -6.30
N GLY A 155 10.08 -9.33 -6.52
CA GLY A 155 9.12 -9.53 -5.45
C GLY A 155 8.89 -10.99 -5.14
N SER A 156 8.76 -11.27 -3.86
CA SER A 156 8.38 -12.57 -3.32
C SER A 156 7.23 -12.40 -2.32
N LEU A 157 6.49 -13.48 -2.06
CA LEU A 157 5.47 -13.47 -1.02
C LEU A 157 6.07 -13.92 0.29
N LYS A 158 5.83 -13.14 1.35
CA LYS A 158 6.24 -13.50 2.71
C LYS A 158 5.04 -13.43 3.66
N THR A 159 5.11 -14.22 4.73
CA THR A 159 4.11 -14.20 5.80
C THR A 159 4.38 -13.02 6.72
N GLY A 160 3.44 -12.09 6.77
CA GLY A 160 3.49 -10.94 7.68
C GLY A 160 2.92 -11.26 9.05
N ASN A 161 1.97 -12.20 9.12
CA ASN A 161 1.35 -12.62 10.37
C ASN A 161 1.17 -14.14 10.37
N LEU A 162 1.87 -14.82 11.30
CA LEU A 162 1.85 -16.29 11.41
C LEU A 162 0.53 -16.84 11.92
N VAL A 163 -0.25 -16.05 12.66
CA VAL A 163 -1.52 -16.49 13.24
C VAL A 163 -2.63 -16.46 12.18
N THR A 164 -2.70 -15.40 11.40
CA THR A 164 -3.73 -15.23 10.37
C THR A 164 -3.33 -15.82 9.02
N GLY A 165 -2.04 -16.09 8.81
CA GLY A 165 -1.49 -16.48 7.51
C GLY A 165 -1.50 -15.34 6.48
N ALA A 166 -1.64 -14.09 6.93
CA ALA A 166 -1.63 -12.93 6.05
C ALA A 166 -0.27 -12.78 5.34
N LEU A 167 -0.33 -12.62 4.02
CA LEU A 167 0.84 -12.44 3.17
C LEU A 167 1.01 -10.95 2.81
N TYR A 168 2.26 -10.61 2.50
CA TYR A 168 2.63 -9.34 1.91
C TYR A 168 3.63 -9.55 0.77
N VAL A 169 3.85 -8.51 -0.04
CA VAL A 169 4.85 -8.53 -1.12
C VAL A 169 6.16 -7.96 -0.58
N ASP A 170 7.19 -8.78 -0.55
CA ASP A 170 8.55 -8.39 -0.18
C ASP A 170 9.39 -8.19 -1.44
N LEU A 171 9.94 -7.01 -1.59
CA LEU A 171 10.87 -6.66 -2.64
C LEU A 171 12.29 -6.80 -2.11
N ASP A 172 13.13 -7.56 -2.82
CA ASP A 172 14.57 -7.68 -2.50
C ASP A 172 15.39 -7.96 -3.75
N PHE A 173 16.71 -7.87 -3.63
CA PHE A 173 17.63 -8.11 -4.73
C PHE A 173 17.98 -9.59 -4.87
N TYR A 174 17.76 -10.10 -6.09
CA TYR A 174 18.11 -11.46 -6.52
C TYR A 174 19.03 -11.36 -7.75
N PRO A 175 20.35 -11.13 -7.55
CA PRO A 175 21.27 -10.78 -8.63
C PRO A 175 21.44 -11.86 -9.70
N ASN A 176 21.11 -13.11 -9.38
CA ASN A 176 21.23 -14.24 -10.31
C ASN A 176 19.94 -14.52 -11.11
N THR A 177 18.95 -13.62 -11.06
CA THR A 177 17.72 -13.77 -11.83
C THR A 177 17.86 -13.09 -13.19
N PRO A 178 17.25 -13.65 -14.27
CA PRO A 178 17.25 -13.02 -15.59
C PRO A 178 16.71 -11.58 -15.49
N ALA A 179 17.29 -10.67 -16.28
CA ALA A 179 16.80 -9.31 -16.36
C ALA A 179 15.33 -9.29 -16.84
N ILE A 180 14.51 -8.45 -16.21
CA ILE A 180 13.14 -8.22 -16.67
C ILE A 180 13.22 -7.25 -17.84
N THR A 181 12.79 -7.72 -19.03
CA THR A 181 12.61 -6.89 -20.21
C THR A 181 11.12 -6.60 -20.35
N GLY A 182 10.76 -5.32 -20.27
CA GLY A 182 9.38 -4.87 -20.45
C GLY A 182 8.66 -4.61 -19.11
N ILE A 183 8.94 -3.47 -18.51
CA ILE A 183 8.11 -2.91 -17.47
C ILE A 183 6.88 -2.32 -18.15
N ARG A 184 5.70 -2.77 -17.78
CA ARG A 184 4.44 -2.16 -18.22
C ARG A 184 3.82 -1.45 -17.03
N GLU A 185 3.69 -0.16 -17.16
CA GLU A 185 2.78 0.65 -16.36
C GLU A 185 1.34 0.38 -16.83
N PHE A 186 0.41 0.34 -15.91
CA PHE A 186 -1.00 0.12 -16.19
C PHE A 186 -1.84 1.31 -15.75
#